data_4ea31cafc0a676a242e729260b473005
#
_entry.id   4ea31cafc0a676a242e729260b473005
#
_cell.length_a   1.000
_cell.length_b   1.000
_cell.length_c   1.000
_cell.angle_alpha   90.00
_cell.angle_beta   90.00
_cell.angle_gamma   90.00
#
_symmetry.space_group_name_H-M   'P 1'
#
loop_
_entity.id
_entity.type
_entity.pdbx_description
1 polymer ?
#
loop_
_entity_poly.entity_id
_entity_poly.type
_entity_poly.pdbx_seq_one_letter_code
_entity_poly.pdbx_strand_id
1 'polypeptide(L)'
;LPIYIFHACGEDIDLIYHYADEQNLLNVFDTQVGLSFLGHGLQVSYQGALKLCLEIDIEKDQTRSDWLARPLSPQQLCYAANDVLYLMQLANHIKDQLKQKGLYEYVLEDCSSLTKEIISETPTPLLYTDVGNYRHSRRQLMQLQNLSEWREEVVRATNQPRSFILRNSTMIDLVEK
;
A
#
# COMPACT_ATOMS: atom_id res chain seq x y z
N LEU A 1 12.51 20.11 0.07
CA LEU A 1 12.29 18.91 -0.77
C LEU A 1 10.82 18.83 -1.14
N PRO A 2 10.44 18.41 -2.37
CA PRO A 2 9.04 18.25 -2.73
C PRO A 2 8.39 17.21 -1.82
N ILE A 3 7.13 17.45 -1.45
CA ILE A 3 6.34 16.48 -0.67
C ILE A 3 5.51 15.67 -1.66
N TYR A 4 5.67 14.36 -1.61
CA TYR A 4 4.81 13.43 -2.35
C TYR A 4 3.51 13.24 -1.57
N ILE A 5 2.38 13.44 -2.21
CA ILE A 5 1.06 13.33 -1.59
C ILE A 5 0.35 12.11 -2.17
N PHE A 6 -0.14 11.26 -1.28
CA PHE A 6 -0.86 10.04 -1.62
C PHE A 6 -2.16 9.91 -0.81
N HIS A 7 -2.94 8.91 -1.17
CA HIS A 7 -4.03 8.37 -0.38
C HIS A 7 -3.97 6.85 -0.39
N ALA A 8 -3.61 6.22 0.75
CA ALA A 8 -3.34 4.79 0.86
C ALA A 8 -2.13 4.33 0.01
N CYS A 9 -0.97 4.92 0.25
CA CYS A 9 0.24 4.90 -0.61
C CYS A 9 0.97 3.57 -0.74
N GLY A 10 0.54 2.49 -0.06
CA GLY A 10 1.31 1.24 0.04
C GLY A 10 1.76 0.67 -1.30
N GLU A 11 0.82 0.44 -2.21
CA GLU A 11 1.09 -0.13 -3.54
C GLU A 11 1.81 0.87 -4.47
N ASP A 12 1.49 2.17 -4.35
CA ASP A 12 2.10 3.22 -5.16
C ASP A 12 3.59 3.39 -4.84
N ILE A 13 3.96 3.38 -3.55
CA ILE A 13 5.36 3.47 -3.09
C ILE A 13 6.16 2.27 -3.57
N ASP A 14 5.62 1.06 -3.40
CA ASP A 14 6.24 -0.18 -3.86
C ASP A 14 6.50 -0.14 -5.38
N LEU A 15 5.49 0.29 -6.14
CA LEU A 15 5.60 0.44 -7.60
C LEU A 15 6.66 1.48 -7.99
N ILE A 16 6.65 2.67 -7.38
CA ILE A 16 7.59 3.74 -7.69
C ILE A 16 9.02 3.31 -7.34
N TYR A 17 9.23 2.66 -6.20
CA TYR A 17 10.52 2.18 -5.76
C TYR A 17 11.14 1.17 -6.74
N HIS A 18 10.31 0.26 -7.27
CA HIS A 18 10.80 -0.80 -8.18
C HIS A 18 10.92 -0.37 -9.64
N TYR A 19 10.13 0.61 -10.11
CA TYR A 19 10.06 0.96 -11.53
C TYR A 19 10.63 2.33 -11.90
N ALA A 20 10.68 3.26 -10.96
CA ALA A 20 11.15 4.62 -11.26
C ALA A 20 12.60 4.88 -10.86
N ASP A 21 13.31 3.88 -10.32
CA ASP A 21 14.69 3.99 -9.78
C ASP A 21 14.83 5.15 -8.76
N GLU A 22 13.71 5.56 -8.17
CA GLU A 22 13.63 6.63 -7.16
C GLU A 22 13.81 6.07 -5.75
N GLN A 23 15.06 5.87 -5.35
CA GLN A 23 15.41 5.35 -4.02
C GLN A 23 15.18 6.35 -2.86
N ASN A 24 14.67 7.56 -3.13
CA ASN A 24 14.54 8.65 -2.15
C ASN A 24 13.14 9.22 -2.02
N LEU A 25 12.11 8.38 -1.81
CA LEU A 25 10.77 8.83 -1.42
C LEU A 25 10.74 9.27 0.06
N LEU A 26 11.53 10.30 0.41
CA LEU A 26 11.76 10.69 1.81
C LEU A 26 10.66 11.59 2.40
N ASN A 27 9.86 12.26 1.58
CA ASN A 27 8.85 13.22 2.05
C ASN A 27 7.47 12.84 1.56
N VAL A 28 6.92 11.78 2.13
CA VAL A 28 5.57 11.31 1.85
C VAL A 28 4.58 11.90 2.84
N PHE A 29 3.45 12.35 2.36
CA PHE A 29 2.26 12.65 3.15
C PHE A 29 1.09 11.84 2.63
N ASP A 30 0.64 10.86 3.41
CA ASP A 30 -0.54 10.05 3.11
C ASP A 30 -1.77 10.64 3.80
N THR A 31 -2.77 11.01 2.99
CA THR A 31 -4.01 11.60 3.49
C THR A 31 -4.86 10.60 4.27
N GLN A 32 -4.75 9.30 4.02
CA GLN A 32 -5.43 8.25 4.79
C GLN A 32 -4.83 8.14 6.20
N VAL A 33 -3.49 8.16 6.32
CA VAL A 33 -2.79 8.23 7.60
C VAL A 33 -3.18 9.51 8.34
N GLY A 34 -3.17 10.67 7.66
CA GLY A 34 -3.60 11.94 8.25
C GLY A 34 -5.01 11.88 8.83
N LEU A 35 -5.96 11.27 8.14
CA LEU A 35 -7.34 11.09 8.60
C LEU A 35 -7.43 10.18 9.83
N SER A 36 -6.61 9.14 9.92
CA SER A 36 -6.58 8.26 11.09
C SER A 36 -6.17 8.99 12.36
N PHE A 37 -5.18 9.89 12.28
CA PHE A 37 -4.76 10.76 13.39
C PHE A 37 -5.82 11.79 13.78
N LEU A 38 -6.68 12.18 12.84
CA LEU A 38 -7.83 13.03 13.12
C LEU A 38 -9.02 12.28 13.73
N GLY A 39 -8.96 10.93 13.81
CA GLY A 39 -9.98 10.09 14.42
C GLY A 39 -11.06 9.60 13.46
N HIS A 40 -10.85 9.68 12.15
CA HIS A 40 -11.83 9.27 11.12
C HIS A 40 -11.75 7.78 10.73
N GLY A 41 -10.90 6.99 11.41
CA GLY A 41 -10.69 5.56 11.12
C GLY A 41 -9.46 5.29 10.26
N LEU A 42 -9.04 3.99 10.24
CA LEU A 42 -7.75 3.59 9.66
C LEU A 42 -7.78 3.44 8.13
N GLN A 43 -8.94 3.15 7.54
CA GLN A 43 -9.06 2.77 6.13
C GLN A 43 -10.18 3.56 5.44
N VAL A 44 -10.19 4.87 5.58
CA VAL A 44 -11.12 5.73 4.86
C VAL A 44 -10.74 5.71 3.38
N SER A 45 -11.70 5.39 2.49
CA SER A 45 -11.44 5.43 1.04
C SER A 45 -11.29 6.88 0.54
N TYR A 46 -10.62 7.07 -0.60
CA TYR A 46 -10.42 8.41 -1.18
C TYR A 46 -11.75 9.16 -1.38
N GLN A 47 -12.76 8.49 -1.96
CA GLN A 47 -14.08 9.10 -2.11
C GLN A 47 -14.73 9.43 -0.76
N GLY A 48 -14.58 8.53 0.23
CA GLY A 48 -15.05 8.78 1.59
C GLY A 48 -14.37 10.00 2.22
N ALA A 49 -13.07 10.15 1.99
CA ALA A 49 -12.28 11.28 2.44
C ALA A 49 -12.72 12.60 1.77
N LEU A 50 -12.94 12.58 0.44
CA LEU A 50 -13.45 13.75 -0.30
C LEU A 50 -14.81 14.18 0.19
N LYS A 51 -15.72 13.23 0.38
CA LYS A 51 -17.08 13.50 0.90
C LYS A 51 -17.03 14.05 2.33
N LEU A 52 -16.20 13.48 3.17
CA LEU A 52 -16.05 13.86 4.58
C LEU A 52 -15.45 15.26 4.75
N CYS A 53 -14.37 15.55 4.00
CA CYS A 53 -13.56 16.75 4.20
C CYS A 53 -13.92 17.92 3.29
N LEU A 54 -14.41 17.63 2.08
CA LEU A 54 -14.62 18.63 1.02
C LEU A 54 -16.06 18.66 0.50
N GLU A 55 -16.95 17.78 0.98
CA GLU A 55 -18.33 17.61 0.50
C GLU A 55 -18.41 17.27 -1.00
N ILE A 56 -17.33 16.70 -1.56
CA ILE A 56 -17.23 16.27 -2.96
C ILE A 56 -17.62 14.80 -3.06
N ASP A 57 -18.54 14.50 -3.99
CA ASP A 57 -18.95 13.13 -4.33
C ASP A 57 -18.42 12.79 -5.72
N ILE A 58 -17.65 11.70 -5.85
CA ILE A 58 -17.12 11.18 -7.11
C ILE A 58 -17.60 9.76 -7.36
N GLU A 59 -17.88 9.42 -8.62
CA GLU A 59 -18.40 8.11 -9.02
C GLU A 59 -17.32 7.03 -9.03
N LYS A 60 -17.71 5.77 -8.74
CA LYS A 60 -16.83 4.59 -8.64
C LYS A 60 -16.80 3.68 -9.88
N ASP A 61 -17.17 4.16 -11.04
CA ASP A 61 -17.59 3.31 -12.16
C ASP A 61 -16.49 2.44 -12.80
N GLN A 62 -15.19 2.76 -12.65
CA GLN A 62 -14.13 2.10 -13.44
C GLN A 62 -13.15 1.24 -12.61
N THR A 63 -13.38 1.03 -11.33
CA THR A 63 -12.46 0.27 -10.44
C THR A 63 -12.16 -1.15 -10.94
N ARG A 64 -13.11 -1.80 -11.65
CA ARG A 64 -12.99 -3.18 -12.15
C ARG A 64 -12.87 -3.28 -13.66
N SER A 65 -12.58 -2.18 -14.36
CA SER A 65 -12.38 -2.19 -15.80
C SER A 65 -11.04 -2.80 -16.18
N ASP A 66 -10.88 -3.19 -17.45
CA ASP A 66 -9.59 -3.68 -17.97
C ASP A 66 -8.62 -2.51 -18.17
N TRP A 67 -7.75 -2.29 -17.17
CA TRP A 67 -6.73 -1.26 -17.19
C TRP A 67 -5.51 -1.58 -18.07
N LEU A 68 -5.40 -2.82 -18.58
CA LEU A 68 -4.34 -3.23 -19.50
C LEU A 68 -4.70 -2.91 -20.97
N ALA A 69 -5.98 -2.73 -21.28
CA ALA A 69 -6.43 -2.36 -22.62
C ALA A 69 -5.83 -1.03 -23.08
N ARG A 70 -5.47 -0.95 -24.36
CA ARG A 70 -5.01 0.29 -25.00
C ARG A 70 -5.75 0.51 -26.34
N PRO A 71 -6.19 1.76 -26.63
CA PRO A 71 -6.14 2.96 -25.75
C PRO A 71 -7.13 2.85 -24.57
N LEU A 72 -6.89 3.61 -23.49
CA LEU A 72 -7.85 3.74 -22.39
C LEU A 72 -9.11 4.45 -22.89
N SER A 73 -10.27 4.04 -22.37
CA SER A 73 -11.54 4.69 -22.68
C SER A 73 -11.63 6.10 -22.04
N PRO A 74 -12.46 7.01 -22.58
CA PRO A 74 -12.69 8.33 -21.97
C PRO A 74 -13.14 8.22 -20.49
N GLN A 75 -13.92 7.20 -20.14
CA GLN A 75 -14.37 6.95 -18.78
C GLN A 75 -13.23 6.56 -17.85
N GLN A 76 -12.30 5.70 -18.32
CA GLN A 76 -11.10 5.34 -17.57
C GLN A 76 -10.18 6.55 -17.37
N LEU A 77 -10.00 7.38 -18.41
CA LEU A 77 -9.20 8.60 -18.30
C LEU A 77 -9.81 9.59 -17.28
N CYS A 78 -11.13 9.75 -17.32
CA CYS A 78 -11.85 10.60 -16.35
C CYS A 78 -11.70 10.06 -14.93
N TYR A 79 -11.83 8.74 -14.75
CA TYR A 79 -11.64 8.09 -13.45
C TYR A 79 -10.22 8.32 -12.91
N ALA A 80 -9.19 8.05 -13.71
CA ALA A 80 -7.79 8.25 -13.31
C ALA A 80 -7.49 9.72 -12.99
N ALA A 81 -8.08 10.67 -13.71
CA ALA A 81 -7.95 12.09 -13.41
C ALA A 81 -8.61 12.45 -12.07
N ASN A 82 -9.78 11.89 -11.78
CA ASN A 82 -10.50 12.14 -10.51
C ASN A 82 -9.74 11.61 -9.29
N ASP A 83 -8.96 10.53 -9.43
CA ASP A 83 -8.16 9.97 -8.34
C ASP A 83 -7.04 10.92 -7.86
N VAL A 84 -6.67 11.92 -8.64
CA VAL A 84 -5.63 12.91 -8.28
C VAL A 84 -6.12 14.34 -8.25
N LEU A 85 -7.24 14.66 -8.90
CA LEU A 85 -7.74 16.03 -9.11
C LEU A 85 -7.92 16.81 -7.80
N TYR A 86 -8.47 16.16 -6.79
CA TYR A 86 -8.79 16.78 -5.50
C TYR A 86 -7.78 16.45 -4.40
N LEU A 87 -6.76 15.64 -4.72
CA LEU A 87 -5.82 15.12 -3.71
C LEU A 87 -5.04 16.23 -3.01
N MET A 88 -4.60 17.24 -3.76
CA MET A 88 -3.89 18.39 -3.19
C MET A 88 -4.79 19.21 -2.25
N GLN A 89 -6.06 19.44 -2.64
CA GLN A 89 -7.02 20.17 -1.82
C GLN A 89 -7.35 19.40 -0.54
N LEU A 90 -7.55 18.09 -0.64
CA LEU A 90 -7.76 17.20 0.50
C LEU A 90 -6.56 17.22 1.46
N ALA A 91 -5.35 17.10 0.91
CA ALA A 91 -4.12 17.13 1.72
C ALA A 91 -3.95 18.45 2.47
N ASN A 92 -4.23 19.58 1.83
CA ASN A 92 -4.13 20.88 2.50
C ASN A 92 -5.15 21.00 3.63
N HIS A 93 -6.39 20.58 3.40
CA HIS A 93 -7.45 20.58 4.43
C HIS A 93 -7.04 19.73 5.65
N ILE A 94 -6.54 18.52 5.42
CA ILE A 94 -6.09 17.61 6.49
C ILE A 94 -4.86 18.19 7.22
N LYS A 95 -3.87 18.71 6.48
CA LYS A 95 -2.67 19.36 7.06
C LYS A 95 -3.01 20.50 7.99
N ASP A 96 -3.98 21.34 7.61
CA ASP A 96 -4.38 22.49 8.44
C ASP A 96 -5.04 22.01 9.74
N GLN A 97 -5.89 20.99 9.71
CA GLN A 97 -6.47 20.40 10.92
C GLN A 97 -5.43 19.73 11.82
N LEU A 98 -4.47 19.00 11.22
CA LEU A 98 -3.38 18.37 11.96
C LEU A 98 -2.48 19.39 12.65
N LYS A 99 -2.15 20.51 11.96
CA LYS A 99 -1.38 21.60 12.55
C LYS A 99 -2.12 22.26 13.71
N GLN A 100 -3.42 22.52 13.57
CA GLN A 100 -4.23 23.08 14.65
C GLN A 100 -4.25 22.18 15.91
N LYS A 101 -4.20 20.86 15.71
CA LYS A 101 -4.16 19.88 16.81
C LYS A 101 -2.74 19.52 17.28
N GLY A 102 -1.69 20.08 16.66
CA GLY A 102 -0.29 19.74 16.96
C GLY A 102 0.12 18.32 16.58
N LEU A 103 -0.58 17.69 15.62
CA LEU A 103 -0.38 16.30 15.22
C LEU A 103 0.41 16.15 13.91
N TYR A 104 0.70 17.24 13.20
CA TYR A 104 1.25 17.19 11.84
C TYR A 104 2.61 16.48 11.78
N GLU A 105 3.52 16.75 12.71
CA GLU A 105 4.86 16.14 12.72
C GLU A 105 4.79 14.63 13.01
N TYR A 106 3.87 14.18 13.86
CA TYR A 106 3.66 12.76 14.12
C TYR A 106 3.16 12.01 12.88
N VAL A 107 2.29 12.63 12.08
CA VAL A 107 1.84 12.05 10.81
C VAL A 107 2.99 11.93 9.82
N LEU A 108 3.88 12.93 9.74
CA LEU A 108 5.06 12.85 8.87
C LEU A 108 6.02 11.74 9.31
N GLU A 109 6.22 11.57 10.61
CA GLU A 109 7.05 10.49 11.16
C GLU A 109 6.43 9.11 10.84
N ASP A 110 5.13 8.95 11.00
CA ASP A 110 4.41 7.71 10.70
C ASP A 110 4.45 7.38 9.20
N CYS A 111 4.19 8.36 8.33
CA CYS A 111 4.35 8.21 6.87
C CYS A 111 5.78 7.83 6.48
N SER A 112 6.80 8.42 7.13
CA SER A 112 8.21 8.08 6.89
C SER A 112 8.51 6.64 7.30
N SER A 113 7.97 6.19 8.42
CA SER A 113 8.13 4.82 8.92
C SER A 113 7.45 3.81 8.00
N LEU A 114 6.22 4.11 7.57
CA LEU A 114 5.47 3.31 6.60
C LEU A 114 6.23 3.18 5.27
N THR A 115 6.77 4.29 4.75
CA THR A 115 7.56 4.27 3.52
C THR A 115 8.79 3.38 3.66
N LYS A 116 9.52 3.48 4.78
CA LYS A 116 10.69 2.63 5.04
C LYS A 116 10.33 1.14 5.16
N GLU A 117 9.18 0.84 5.76
CA GLU A 117 8.68 -0.53 5.87
C GLU A 117 8.36 -1.11 4.50
N ILE A 118 7.66 -0.35 3.63
CA ILE A 118 7.29 -0.78 2.28
C ILE A 118 8.52 -1.07 1.42
N ILE A 119 9.50 -0.16 1.42
CA ILE A 119 10.74 -0.33 0.63
C ILE A 119 11.75 -1.29 1.25
N SER A 120 11.51 -1.72 2.49
CA SER A 120 12.36 -2.69 3.19
C SER A 120 12.02 -4.09 2.70
N GLU A 121 12.79 -4.60 1.74
CA GLU A 121 12.65 -5.98 1.32
C GLU A 121 13.02 -6.94 2.48
N THR A 122 12.07 -7.79 2.87
CA THR A 122 12.37 -8.90 3.76
C THR A 122 13.35 -9.84 3.04
N PRO A 123 14.56 -10.08 3.56
CA PRO A 123 15.49 -11.00 2.93
C PRO A 123 14.84 -12.37 2.68
N THR A 124 15.08 -12.96 1.50
CA THR A 124 14.46 -14.24 1.09
C THR A 124 14.46 -15.31 2.19
N PRO A 125 15.58 -15.54 2.95
CA PRO A 125 15.57 -16.51 4.05
C PRO A 125 14.64 -16.19 5.22
N LEU A 126 14.14 -14.95 5.33
CA LEU A 126 13.24 -14.49 6.39
C LEU A 126 11.78 -14.40 5.95
N LEU A 127 11.46 -14.60 4.67
CA LEU A 127 10.09 -14.52 4.14
C LEU A 127 9.09 -15.45 4.84
N TYR A 128 9.58 -16.53 5.44
CA TYR A 128 8.72 -17.43 6.22
C TYR A 128 8.14 -16.77 7.47
N THR A 129 8.73 -15.69 7.97
CA THR A 129 8.25 -14.96 9.15
C THR A 129 6.91 -14.26 8.87
N ASP A 130 6.62 -13.93 7.60
CA ASP A 130 5.36 -13.35 7.17
C ASP A 130 4.20 -14.38 7.12
N VAL A 131 4.56 -15.67 7.18
CA VAL A 131 3.61 -16.80 7.11
C VAL A 131 3.55 -17.54 8.44
N GLY A 132 4.71 -17.80 9.05
CA GLY A 132 4.84 -18.54 10.31
C GLY A 132 4.52 -17.70 11.54
N ASN A 133 4.27 -18.36 12.65
CA ASN A 133 4.06 -17.71 13.93
C ASN A 133 4.65 -18.58 15.08
N TYR A 134 4.59 -18.07 16.31
CA TYR A 134 5.14 -18.71 17.51
C TYR A 134 4.54 -20.08 17.86
N ARG A 135 3.42 -20.49 17.24
CA ARG A 135 2.77 -21.80 17.47
C ARG A 135 3.40 -22.90 16.62
N HIS A 136 4.10 -22.53 15.54
CA HIS A 136 4.77 -23.51 14.70
C HIS A 136 6.03 -24.07 15.37
N SER A 137 6.22 -25.39 15.26
CA SER A 137 7.46 -26.06 15.70
C SER A 137 8.65 -25.64 14.81
N ARG A 138 9.87 -25.86 15.29
CA ARG A 138 11.08 -25.58 14.51
C ARG A 138 11.08 -26.30 13.16
N ARG A 139 10.55 -27.53 13.11
CA ARG A 139 10.44 -28.31 11.87
C ARG A 139 9.47 -27.64 10.89
N GLN A 140 8.32 -27.20 11.36
CA GLN A 140 7.31 -26.49 10.55
C GLN A 140 7.85 -25.15 10.05
N LEU A 141 8.56 -24.38 10.90
CA LEU A 141 9.19 -23.13 10.48
C LEU A 141 10.24 -23.36 9.39
N MET A 142 11.06 -24.41 9.50
CA MET A 142 12.03 -24.77 8.46
C MET A 142 11.33 -25.18 7.16
N GLN A 143 10.21 -25.90 7.24
CA GLN A 143 9.42 -26.24 6.05
C GLN A 143 8.79 -24.98 5.41
N LEU A 144 8.28 -24.05 6.23
CA LEU A 144 7.78 -22.75 5.75
C LEU A 144 8.88 -21.92 5.11
N GLN A 145 10.10 -21.94 5.65
CA GLN A 145 11.24 -21.27 5.06
C GLN A 145 11.54 -21.82 3.65
N ASN A 146 11.69 -23.14 3.51
CA ASN A 146 11.95 -23.77 2.22
C ASN A 146 10.84 -23.48 1.19
N LEU A 147 9.57 -23.52 1.62
CA LEU A 147 8.43 -23.19 0.77
C LEU A 147 8.42 -21.71 0.37
N SER A 148 8.79 -20.81 1.28
CA SER A 148 8.84 -19.37 1.01
C SER A 148 9.98 -19.04 0.03
N GLU A 149 11.16 -19.64 0.20
CA GLU A 149 12.29 -19.47 -0.71
C GLU A 149 11.95 -19.99 -2.11
N TRP A 150 11.43 -21.23 -2.22
CA TRP A 150 10.96 -21.78 -3.48
C TRP A 150 9.89 -20.89 -4.15
N ARG A 151 8.88 -20.44 -3.39
CA ARG A 151 7.84 -19.57 -3.91
C ARG A 151 8.43 -18.28 -4.49
N GLU A 152 9.39 -17.67 -3.78
CA GLU A 152 10.03 -16.45 -4.23
C GLU A 152 10.83 -16.65 -5.53
N GLU A 153 11.53 -17.77 -5.68
CA GLU A 153 12.20 -18.12 -6.94
C GLU A 153 11.22 -18.22 -8.11
N VAL A 154 10.06 -18.86 -7.89
CA VAL A 154 9.02 -19.00 -8.93
C VAL A 154 8.37 -17.63 -9.25
N VAL A 155 8.10 -16.81 -8.23
CA VAL A 155 7.58 -15.43 -8.39
C VAL A 155 8.51 -14.62 -9.30
N ARG A 156 9.82 -14.62 -9.01
CA ARG A 156 10.82 -13.89 -9.81
C ARG A 156 10.91 -14.43 -11.24
N ALA A 157 10.87 -15.75 -11.40
CA ALA A 157 10.95 -16.38 -12.73
C ALA A 157 9.71 -16.14 -13.59
N THR A 158 8.53 -16.04 -12.99
CA THR A 158 7.25 -15.95 -13.70
C THR A 158 6.64 -14.55 -13.71
N ASN A 159 7.18 -13.63 -12.90
CA ASN A 159 6.62 -12.30 -12.65
C ASN A 159 5.13 -12.35 -12.25
N GLN A 160 4.80 -13.29 -11.37
CA GLN A 160 3.44 -13.49 -10.88
C GLN A 160 3.35 -13.14 -9.37
N PRO A 161 2.21 -12.63 -8.89
CA PRO A 161 2.03 -12.38 -7.46
C PRO A 161 2.22 -13.65 -6.61
N ARG A 162 2.82 -13.52 -5.41
CA ARG A 162 3.05 -14.64 -4.47
C ARG A 162 1.79 -15.48 -4.22
N SER A 163 0.64 -14.85 -4.10
CA SER A 163 -0.66 -15.53 -3.85
C SER A 163 -1.16 -16.36 -5.03
N PHE A 164 -0.69 -16.09 -6.25
CA PHE A 164 -1.03 -16.86 -7.46
C PHE A 164 -0.18 -18.12 -7.57
N ILE A 165 1.05 -18.08 -7.04
CA ILE A 165 1.94 -19.25 -7.01
C ILE A 165 1.51 -20.19 -5.87
N LEU A 166 1.46 -19.67 -4.62
CA LEU A 166 1.06 -20.44 -3.45
C LEU A 166 0.59 -19.50 -2.33
N ARG A 167 -0.64 -19.67 -1.88
CA ARG A 167 -1.22 -18.85 -0.81
C ARG A 167 -0.60 -19.18 0.55
N ASN A 168 -0.49 -18.19 1.44
CA ASN A 168 -0.01 -18.39 2.80
C ASN A 168 -0.82 -19.45 3.56
N SER A 169 -2.15 -19.45 3.43
CA SER A 169 -3.01 -20.45 4.05
C SER A 169 -2.67 -21.88 3.59
N THR A 170 -2.41 -22.07 2.29
CA THR A 170 -2.02 -23.36 1.75
C THR A 170 -0.66 -23.82 2.26
N MET A 171 0.29 -22.90 2.42
CA MET A 171 1.60 -23.20 3.02
C MET A 171 1.46 -23.69 4.46
N ILE A 172 0.62 -23.00 5.24
CA ILE A 172 0.30 -23.40 6.62
C ILE A 172 -0.32 -24.80 6.65
N ASP A 173 -1.35 -25.04 5.83
CA ASP A 173 -2.03 -26.33 5.73
C ASP A 173 -1.08 -27.49 5.37
N LEU A 174 -0.05 -27.21 4.56
CA LEU A 174 0.95 -28.22 4.15
C LEU A 174 1.89 -28.61 5.28
N VAL A 175 2.26 -27.68 6.15
CA VAL A 175 3.21 -27.93 7.22
C VAL A 175 2.58 -28.36 8.53
N GLU A 176 1.25 -28.19 8.68
CA GLU A 176 0.50 -28.64 9.85
C GLU A 176 -0.04 -30.07 9.71
N LYS A 177 0.05 -30.68 8.52
CA LYS A 177 -0.28 -32.09 8.25
C LYS A 177 0.90 -33.00 8.54
#